data_9937f8ac513cafd0e76a34163369c4df
#
_entry.id   9937f8ac513cafd0e76a34163369c4df
#
_cell.length_a   1.000
_cell.length_b   1.000
_cell.length_c   1.000
_cell.angle_alpha   90.00
_cell.angle_beta   90.00
_cell.angle_gamma   90.00
#
_symmetry.space_group_name_H-M   'P 1'
#
loop_
_entity.id
_entity.type
_entity.pdbx_description
1 polymer ?
#
loop_
_entity_poly.entity_id
_entity_poly.type
_entity_poly.pdbx_seq_one_letter_code
_entity_poly.pdbx_strand_id
1 'polypeptide(L)'
;EAVSLFPGRFFHMGSDEAHISMKDFIPRMAEHIRGKGKEVVVWSPGGPHDKDSVLMCWGENEAGARMDKNMKRIDSNGFYIDWADSQSGVYQVFFQQPCEVPQGDDKALGAIMPVWCDGNLSSERRVLEQYPFYPCALTFAERVWRGSATKRRDYMAQLPPRGTDGWKEFREFEQRLAFHRDHFFQGVPFAYVKQADVAWSLVGPFDHRGKNDTSFEPERRIAPSYRDGDRILAWKKTPVYGAAVHVRHLFAMFNMHRNQYRTDHWPSLMSREVGKEDGTCYALTFIRSPREQEVWLMFGLNGMWGHSGGYRSARAPEQGSWDFSGGDVWLNGRRVNPPRWPFKSLPWTGWGKGR
;
A
#
# COMPACT_ATOMS: atom_id res chain seq x y z
N GLU A 1 27.37 -24.09 13.12
CA GLU A 1 26.30 -25.09 12.80
C GLU A 1 25.27 -24.53 11.84
N ALA A 2 24.56 -23.41 12.15
CA ALA A 2 23.48 -22.89 11.30
C ALA A 2 23.90 -22.71 9.83
N VAL A 3 25.05 -22.08 9.58
CA VAL A 3 25.53 -21.80 8.21
C VAL A 3 25.68 -23.07 7.36
N SER A 4 26.07 -24.20 7.96
CA SER A 4 26.26 -25.47 7.25
C SER A 4 24.93 -26.19 6.91
N LEU A 5 23.83 -25.83 7.56
CA LEU A 5 22.53 -26.41 7.30
C LEU A 5 21.87 -25.87 6.02
N PHE A 6 22.32 -24.72 5.54
CA PHE A 6 21.76 -24.07 4.35
C PHE A 6 22.66 -24.26 3.14
N PRO A 7 22.25 -24.98 2.10
CA PRO A 7 23.10 -25.23 0.94
C PRO A 7 23.29 -24.01 0.03
N GLY A 8 22.43 -22.99 0.14
CA GLY A 8 22.46 -21.79 -0.70
C GLY A 8 23.75 -20.99 -0.55
N ARG A 9 24.06 -20.21 -1.59
CA ARG A 9 25.24 -19.32 -1.63
C ARG A 9 25.17 -18.21 -0.59
N PHE A 10 23.98 -17.67 -0.32
CA PHE A 10 23.77 -16.54 0.57
C PHE A 10 23.36 -16.98 1.97
N PHE A 11 23.81 -16.23 2.96
CA PHE A 11 23.37 -16.39 4.34
C PHE A 11 22.99 -15.03 4.92
N HIS A 12 21.71 -14.88 5.29
CA HIS A 12 21.20 -13.66 5.91
C HIS A 12 21.42 -13.71 7.41
N MET A 13 22.11 -12.72 7.95
CA MET A 13 22.47 -12.68 9.37
C MET A 13 21.62 -11.73 10.22
N GLY A 14 20.62 -11.08 9.63
CA GLY A 14 19.81 -10.08 10.34
C GLY A 14 20.53 -8.75 10.44
N SER A 15 20.69 -8.25 11.64
CA SER A 15 21.42 -7.03 12.04
C SER A 15 20.60 -5.75 12.17
N ASP A 16 19.29 -5.82 12.16
CA ASP A 16 18.39 -4.68 12.38
C ASP A 16 17.62 -4.81 13.69
N GLU A 17 17.09 -3.70 14.18
CA GLU A 17 16.16 -3.60 15.33
C GLU A 17 16.58 -4.39 16.60
N ALA A 18 17.83 -4.83 16.68
CA ALA A 18 18.37 -5.56 17.81
C ALA A 18 19.41 -4.74 18.57
N HIS A 19 19.33 -4.75 19.89
CA HIS A 19 20.38 -4.18 20.71
C HIS A 19 21.57 -5.12 20.78
N ILE A 20 22.66 -4.79 20.08
CA ILE A 20 23.90 -5.55 20.08
C ILE A 20 24.95 -4.78 20.87
N SER A 21 25.23 -5.25 22.09
CA SER A 21 26.18 -4.59 22.99
C SER A 21 27.64 -4.70 22.53
N MET A 22 28.01 -5.79 21.86
CA MET A 22 29.33 -6.02 21.32
C MET A 22 29.48 -5.35 19.96
N LYS A 23 30.28 -4.28 19.89
CA LYS A 23 30.42 -3.46 18.67
C LYS A 23 31.02 -4.21 17.47
N ASP A 24 31.86 -5.20 17.70
CA ASP A 24 32.50 -6.02 16.68
C ASP A 24 31.74 -7.31 16.34
N PHE A 25 30.57 -7.54 16.95
CA PHE A 25 29.81 -8.77 16.72
C PHE A 25 29.43 -8.96 15.26
N ILE A 26 28.88 -7.97 14.62
CA ILE A 26 28.42 -8.05 13.21
C ILE A 26 29.61 -8.28 12.27
N PRO A 27 30.71 -7.50 12.32
CA PRO A 27 31.91 -7.77 11.51
C PRO A 27 32.47 -9.18 11.69
N ARG A 28 32.61 -9.65 12.93
CA ARG A 28 33.13 -11.01 13.22
C ARG A 28 32.22 -12.10 12.70
N MET A 29 30.91 -11.95 12.82
CA MET A 29 29.94 -12.90 12.28
C MET A 29 29.99 -12.93 10.76
N ALA A 30 30.09 -11.77 10.10
CA ALA A 30 30.26 -11.68 8.66
C ALA A 30 31.52 -12.41 8.17
N GLU A 31 32.67 -12.20 8.84
CA GLU A 31 33.91 -12.92 8.56
C GLU A 31 33.74 -14.43 8.73
N HIS A 32 33.13 -14.88 9.83
CA HIS A 32 32.87 -16.29 10.08
C HIS A 32 31.99 -16.92 8.97
N ILE A 33 30.94 -16.25 8.54
CA ILE A 33 30.02 -16.70 7.48
C ILE A 33 30.77 -16.83 6.15
N ARG A 34 31.62 -15.84 5.81
CA ARG A 34 32.48 -15.88 4.60
C ARG A 34 33.51 -17.00 4.67
N GLY A 35 34.09 -17.22 5.84
CA GLY A 35 35.01 -18.35 6.08
C GLY A 35 34.34 -19.72 5.86
N LYS A 36 33.01 -19.79 5.82
CA LYS A 36 32.25 -20.98 5.44
C LYS A 36 31.82 -20.99 3.96
N GLY A 37 32.36 -20.09 3.15
CA GLY A 37 32.10 -20.02 1.71
C GLY A 37 30.74 -19.39 1.34
N LYS A 38 30.14 -18.62 2.25
CA LYS A 38 28.84 -17.95 1.99
C LYS A 38 29.02 -16.45 1.75
N GLU A 39 28.15 -15.87 0.97
CA GLU A 39 27.97 -14.42 0.90
C GLU A 39 27.03 -13.96 2.01
N VAL A 40 27.38 -12.83 2.62
CA VAL A 40 26.65 -12.27 3.75
C VAL A 40 25.55 -11.35 3.25
N VAL A 41 24.34 -11.53 3.75
CA VAL A 41 23.21 -10.62 3.56
C VAL A 41 22.84 -9.99 4.90
N VAL A 42 22.63 -8.69 4.93
CA VAL A 42 22.27 -7.92 6.12
C VAL A 42 21.10 -7.00 5.85
N TRP A 43 20.33 -6.69 6.87
CA TRP A 43 19.31 -5.65 6.76
C TRP A 43 19.91 -4.25 6.62
N SER A 44 19.24 -3.39 5.84
CA SER A 44 19.57 -1.97 5.70
C SER A 44 18.28 -1.14 5.72
N PRO A 45 18.09 -0.21 6.68
CA PRO A 45 19.03 0.10 7.77
C PRO A 45 19.22 -1.06 8.74
N GLY A 46 20.38 -1.09 9.40
CA GLY A 46 20.75 -2.15 10.33
C GLY A 46 22.13 -1.90 10.94
N GLY A 47 22.73 -2.94 11.48
CA GLY A 47 24.09 -2.88 12.06
C GLY A 47 25.19 -2.56 11.03
N PRO A 48 26.43 -2.38 11.50
CA PRO A 48 27.55 -2.09 10.61
C PRO A 48 27.75 -3.21 9.59
N HIS A 49 28.01 -2.83 8.35
CA HIS A 49 28.29 -3.75 7.25
C HIS A 49 29.49 -3.26 6.44
N ASP A 50 30.07 -4.15 5.69
CA ASP A 50 31.17 -3.83 4.78
C ASP A 50 30.73 -3.84 3.31
N LYS A 51 31.64 -3.43 2.42
CA LYS A 51 31.39 -3.31 0.97
C LYS A 51 31.09 -4.65 0.28
N ASP A 52 31.43 -5.78 0.90
CA ASP A 52 31.24 -7.11 0.33
C ASP A 52 29.95 -7.78 0.80
N SER A 53 29.20 -7.09 1.66
CA SER A 53 27.86 -7.51 2.09
C SER A 53 26.79 -7.17 1.05
N VAL A 54 25.76 -8.01 0.98
CA VAL A 54 24.54 -7.71 0.23
C VAL A 54 23.54 -7.03 1.16
N LEU A 55 23.05 -5.86 0.78
CA LEU A 55 22.08 -5.11 1.56
C LEU A 55 20.66 -5.56 1.22
N MET A 56 19.90 -6.01 2.20
CA MET A 56 18.45 -6.17 2.09
C MET A 56 17.79 -4.90 2.61
N CYS A 57 17.34 -4.06 1.68
CA CYS A 57 16.92 -2.70 1.97
C CYS A 57 15.44 -2.63 2.33
N TRP A 58 15.11 -2.35 3.60
CA TRP A 58 13.74 -2.25 4.10
C TRP A 58 13.32 -0.83 4.51
N GLY A 59 14.27 0.09 4.64
CA GLY A 59 14.00 1.45 5.04
C GLY A 59 15.03 2.44 4.49
N GLU A 60 15.02 3.66 5.01
CA GLU A 60 16.02 4.67 4.74
C GLU A 60 17.12 4.59 5.80
N ASN A 61 18.38 4.80 5.38
CA ASN A 61 19.50 4.91 6.31
C ASN A 61 19.49 6.28 7.03
N GLU A 62 20.41 6.47 7.97
CA GLU A 62 20.54 7.72 8.74
C GLU A 62 20.74 8.97 7.87
N ALA A 63 21.32 8.81 6.68
CA ALA A 63 21.46 9.90 5.70
C ALA A 63 20.21 10.13 4.85
N GLY A 64 19.12 9.40 5.09
CA GLY A 64 17.88 9.47 4.31
C GLY A 64 17.96 8.79 2.95
N ALA A 65 19.01 8.03 2.66
CA ALA A 65 19.15 7.25 1.45
C ALA A 65 18.50 5.87 1.63
N ARG A 66 17.65 5.51 0.66
CA ARG A 66 16.93 4.22 0.71
C ARG A 66 17.82 3.03 0.42
N MET A 67 18.80 3.21 -0.46
CA MET A 67 19.74 2.16 -0.88
C MET A 67 21.06 2.74 -1.27
N ASP A 68 22.17 2.07 -0.92
CA ASP A 68 23.48 2.36 -1.51
C ASP A 68 23.58 1.68 -2.87
N LYS A 69 23.58 2.48 -3.93
CA LYS A 69 23.62 2.00 -5.33
C LYS A 69 24.97 1.39 -5.72
N ASN A 70 26.01 1.62 -4.94
CA ASN A 70 27.33 1.03 -5.19
C ASN A 70 27.47 -0.40 -4.66
N MET A 71 26.58 -0.81 -3.77
CA MET A 71 26.57 -2.13 -3.17
C MET A 71 25.59 -3.08 -3.86
N LYS A 72 25.83 -4.38 -3.74
CA LYS A 72 24.83 -5.40 -4.05
C LYS A 72 23.64 -5.21 -3.12
N ARG A 73 22.43 -5.21 -3.67
CA ARG A 73 21.23 -4.92 -2.90
C ARG A 73 20.02 -5.71 -3.36
N ILE A 74 19.13 -5.96 -2.41
CA ILE A 74 17.82 -6.55 -2.58
C ILE A 74 16.81 -5.56 -2.02
N ASP A 75 15.78 -5.22 -2.78
CA ASP A 75 14.76 -4.24 -2.37
C ASP A 75 13.60 -4.94 -1.66
N SER A 76 13.32 -4.58 -0.42
CA SER A 76 12.08 -4.95 0.24
C SER A 76 11.21 -3.74 0.57
N ASN A 77 11.76 -2.55 0.65
CA ASN A 77 11.08 -1.35 1.11
C ASN A 77 9.82 -1.01 0.31
N GLY A 78 9.83 -1.22 -0.98
CA GLY A 78 8.70 -0.90 -1.84
C GLY A 78 7.61 -1.96 -1.92
N PHE A 79 7.81 -3.10 -1.28
CA PHE A 79 7.01 -4.30 -1.50
C PHE A 79 6.34 -4.85 -0.23
N TYR A 80 6.29 -4.07 0.83
CA TYR A 80 5.50 -4.41 2.01
C TYR A 80 4.02 -4.29 1.68
N ILE A 81 3.32 -5.42 1.67
CA ILE A 81 1.89 -5.46 1.32
C ILE A 81 0.96 -5.46 2.52
N ASP A 82 1.48 -5.62 3.70
CA ASP A 82 0.75 -5.50 4.97
C ASP A 82 0.26 -4.07 5.26
N TRP A 83 0.76 -3.09 4.50
CA TRP A 83 0.33 -1.69 4.53
C TRP A 83 -0.67 -1.34 3.42
N ALA A 84 -0.84 -2.21 2.45
CA ALA A 84 -1.62 -1.93 1.26
C ALA A 84 -3.06 -2.43 1.38
N ASP A 85 -4.01 -1.66 0.87
CA ASP A 85 -5.34 -2.18 0.62
C ASP A 85 -5.36 -3.09 -0.62
N SER A 86 -6.38 -3.92 -0.73
CA SER A 86 -6.48 -4.92 -1.80
C SER A 86 -6.54 -4.32 -3.21
N GLN A 87 -6.86 -3.05 -3.35
CA GLN A 87 -6.99 -2.39 -4.64
C GLN A 87 -5.74 -1.60 -4.97
N SER A 88 -5.32 -0.69 -4.11
CA SER A 88 -4.14 0.15 -4.36
C SER A 88 -2.84 -0.65 -4.29
N GLY A 89 -2.77 -1.68 -3.48
CA GLY A 89 -1.59 -2.52 -3.36
C GLY A 89 -1.12 -3.10 -4.70
N VAL A 90 -2.06 -3.52 -5.54
CA VAL A 90 -1.73 -4.09 -6.85
C VAL A 90 -1.04 -3.07 -7.75
N TYR A 91 -1.59 -1.87 -7.94
CA TYR A 91 -0.92 -0.90 -8.82
C TYR A 91 0.32 -0.29 -8.17
N GLN A 92 0.38 -0.17 -6.85
CA GLN A 92 1.58 0.27 -6.14
C GLN A 92 2.75 -0.69 -6.38
N VAL A 93 2.52 -1.99 -6.29
CA VAL A 93 3.51 -3.02 -6.62
C VAL A 93 3.82 -3.01 -8.12
N PHE A 94 2.80 -2.86 -8.98
CA PHE A 94 2.98 -2.88 -10.43
C PHE A 94 3.89 -1.75 -10.94
N PHE A 95 3.76 -0.55 -10.40
CA PHE A 95 4.57 0.60 -10.79
C PHE A 95 5.84 0.78 -9.92
N GLN A 96 6.15 -0.21 -9.09
CA GLN A 96 7.40 -0.23 -8.35
C GLN A 96 8.57 -0.64 -9.25
N GLN A 97 9.69 0.04 -9.09
CA GLN A 97 10.97 -0.36 -9.67
C GLN A 97 11.81 -1.06 -8.60
N PRO A 98 12.02 -2.38 -8.69
CA PRO A 98 12.92 -3.08 -7.77
C PRO A 98 14.30 -2.44 -7.77
N CYS A 99 14.87 -2.22 -6.60
CA CYS A 99 16.15 -1.54 -6.42
C CYS A 99 16.25 -0.14 -7.04
N GLU A 100 15.13 0.52 -7.37
CA GLU A 100 15.06 1.82 -8.06
C GLU A 100 15.72 1.84 -9.44
N VAL A 101 15.73 0.71 -10.13
CA VAL A 101 16.23 0.58 -11.50
C VAL A 101 15.16 -0.04 -12.42
N PRO A 102 15.14 0.32 -13.70
CA PRO A 102 14.19 -0.26 -14.64
C PRO A 102 14.38 -1.77 -14.84
N GLN A 103 15.62 -2.23 -14.77
CA GLN A 103 16.04 -3.62 -14.94
C GLN A 103 17.11 -3.96 -13.92
N GLY A 104 17.10 -5.17 -13.38
CA GLY A 104 18.13 -5.67 -12.48
C GLY A 104 19.48 -5.84 -13.16
N ASP A 105 20.56 -5.80 -12.36
CA ASP A 105 21.94 -5.97 -12.79
C ASP A 105 22.74 -6.75 -11.71
N ASP A 106 24.06 -6.76 -11.80
CA ASP A 106 24.97 -7.43 -10.87
C ASP A 106 24.99 -6.81 -9.45
N LYS A 107 24.46 -5.61 -9.29
CA LYS A 107 24.27 -4.91 -8.01
C LYS A 107 22.82 -4.88 -7.56
N ALA A 108 21.91 -4.64 -8.48
CA ALA A 108 20.46 -4.64 -8.22
C ALA A 108 19.91 -6.06 -8.41
N LEU A 109 20.06 -6.89 -7.37
CA LEU A 109 19.84 -8.34 -7.46
C LEU A 109 18.38 -8.75 -7.54
N GLY A 110 17.46 -7.86 -7.16
CA GLY A 110 16.02 -8.12 -7.18
C GLY A 110 15.31 -7.57 -5.94
N ALA A 111 14.21 -8.20 -5.58
CA ALA A 111 13.40 -7.77 -4.45
C ALA A 111 12.81 -8.94 -3.66
N ILE A 112 12.28 -8.65 -2.49
CA ILE A 112 11.38 -9.53 -1.73
C ILE A 112 10.10 -8.76 -1.40
N MET A 113 9.01 -9.50 -1.25
CA MET A 113 7.70 -8.97 -0.86
C MET A 113 7.39 -9.40 0.57
N PRO A 114 7.63 -8.52 1.56
CA PRO A 114 7.37 -8.86 2.95
C PRO A 114 5.87 -8.81 3.28
N VAL A 115 5.47 -9.72 4.17
CA VAL A 115 4.15 -9.73 4.81
C VAL A 115 4.37 -9.96 6.30
N TRP A 116 4.32 -8.90 7.09
CA TRP A 116 4.49 -8.97 8.53
C TRP A 116 3.14 -9.08 9.22
N CYS A 117 2.85 -10.26 9.72
CA CYS A 117 1.59 -10.53 10.40
C CYS A 117 1.68 -10.23 11.91
N ASP A 118 2.11 -9.05 12.26
CA ASP A 118 2.27 -8.60 13.66
C ASP A 118 0.94 -8.38 14.38
N GLY A 119 -0.16 -8.39 13.64
CA GLY A 119 -1.50 -8.34 14.20
C GLY A 119 -1.96 -9.68 14.73
N ASN A 120 -2.90 -9.65 15.68
CA ASN A 120 -3.52 -10.84 16.22
C ASN A 120 -4.48 -11.46 15.19
N LEU A 121 -3.93 -12.25 14.30
CA LEU A 121 -4.72 -13.04 13.36
C LEU A 121 -5.12 -14.36 14.01
N SER A 122 -6.39 -14.68 13.94
CA SER A 122 -6.95 -15.89 14.57
C SER A 122 -6.64 -17.18 13.79
N SER A 123 -6.17 -17.06 12.56
CA SER A 123 -5.80 -18.20 11.70
C SER A 123 -4.96 -17.74 10.50
N GLU A 124 -4.23 -18.66 9.89
CA GLU A 124 -3.48 -18.42 8.64
C GLU A 124 -4.38 -17.95 7.49
N ARG A 125 -5.60 -18.45 7.42
CA ARG A 125 -6.59 -18.01 6.43
C ARG A 125 -6.84 -16.51 6.51
N ARG A 126 -6.81 -15.92 7.71
CA ARG A 126 -6.99 -14.48 7.91
C ARG A 126 -5.90 -13.64 7.26
N VAL A 127 -4.69 -14.18 7.12
CA VAL A 127 -3.62 -13.51 6.35
C VAL A 127 -4.08 -13.27 4.91
N LEU A 128 -4.62 -14.31 4.29
CA LEU A 128 -5.09 -14.25 2.88
C LEU A 128 -6.37 -13.42 2.71
N GLU A 129 -7.19 -13.31 3.73
CA GLU A 129 -8.43 -12.53 3.70
C GLU A 129 -8.20 -11.04 3.98
N GLN A 130 -7.20 -10.71 4.80
CA GLN A 130 -6.95 -9.34 5.24
C GLN A 130 -5.89 -8.61 4.39
N TYR A 131 -4.94 -9.34 3.85
CA TYR A 131 -3.91 -8.77 2.97
C TYR A 131 -4.18 -9.10 1.51
N PRO A 132 -3.79 -8.22 0.58
CA PRO A 132 -3.89 -8.48 -0.85
C PRO A 132 -2.79 -9.46 -1.32
N PHE A 133 -2.62 -10.59 -0.62
CA PHE A 133 -1.48 -11.47 -0.80
C PHE A 133 -1.36 -11.99 -2.23
N TYR A 134 -2.34 -12.74 -2.71
CA TYR A 134 -2.25 -13.34 -4.05
C TYR A 134 -2.23 -12.34 -5.19
N PRO A 135 -3.10 -11.31 -5.24
CA PRO A 135 -3.01 -10.33 -6.31
C PRO A 135 -1.66 -9.59 -6.31
N CYS A 136 -1.12 -9.25 -5.14
CA CYS A 136 0.18 -8.60 -5.05
C CYS A 136 1.35 -9.55 -5.35
N ALA A 137 1.28 -10.83 -4.97
CA ALA A 137 2.33 -11.81 -5.27
C ALA A 137 2.48 -12.02 -6.78
N LEU A 138 1.38 -12.14 -7.51
CA LEU A 138 1.42 -12.25 -8.97
C LEU A 138 1.95 -10.96 -9.62
N THR A 139 1.55 -9.82 -9.08
CA THR A 139 2.05 -8.51 -9.54
C THR A 139 3.54 -8.34 -9.26
N PHE A 140 3.98 -8.76 -8.09
CA PHE A 140 5.39 -8.76 -7.71
C PHE A 140 6.21 -9.66 -8.64
N ALA A 141 5.76 -10.89 -8.88
CA ALA A 141 6.41 -11.82 -9.81
C ALA A 141 6.57 -11.20 -11.21
N GLU A 142 5.54 -10.53 -11.72
CA GLU A 142 5.59 -9.80 -13.00
C GLU A 142 6.69 -8.73 -12.97
N ARG A 143 6.78 -7.94 -11.90
CA ARG A 143 7.73 -6.83 -11.83
C ARG A 143 9.17 -7.26 -11.63
N VAL A 144 9.44 -8.24 -10.79
CA VAL A 144 10.81 -8.73 -10.61
C VAL A 144 11.33 -9.50 -11.81
N TRP A 145 10.43 -10.10 -12.60
CA TRP A 145 10.79 -10.79 -13.84
C TRP A 145 11.02 -9.85 -15.01
N ARG A 146 10.11 -8.91 -15.25
CA ARG A 146 10.13 -8.02 -16.42
C ARG A 146 10.80 -6.66 -16.18
N GLY A 147 11.02 -6.30 -14.94
CA GLY A 147 11.39 -4.94 -14.59
C GLY A 147 10.22 -3.96 -14.73
N SER A 148 10.49 -2.67 -14.61
CA SER A 148 9.51 -1.60 -14.79
C SER A 148 10.17 -0.32 -15.31
N ALA A 149 9.73 0.16 -16.46
CA ALA A 149 10.19 1.44 -17.01
C ALA A 149 9.60 2.65 -16.26
N THR A 150 8.45 2.48 -15.61
CA THR A 150 7.71 3.55 -14.95
C THR A 150 8.14 3.73 -13.51
N LYS A 151 8.40 4.97 -13.11
CA LYS A 151 8.75 5.31 -11.74
C LYS A 151 7.51 5.27 -10.85
N ARG A 152 7.63 4.63 -9.70
CA ARG A 152 6.59 4.50 -8.69
C ARG A 152 5.95 5.82 -8.25
N ARG A 153 6.75 6.89 -8.11
CA ARG A 153 6.27 8.18 -7.63
C ARG A 153 5.08 8.73 -8.39
N ASP A 154 4.98 8.38 -9.65
CA ASP A 154 3.96 8.93 -10.53
C ASP A 154 2.58 8.31 -10.26
N TYR A 155 2.54 7.07 -9.71
CA TYR A 155 1.30 6.29 -9.59
C TYR A 155 1.07 5.65 -8.22
N MET A 156 1.42 6.35 -7.15
CA MET A 156 1.22 5.82 -5.80
C MET A 156 -0.21 5.93 -5.30
N ALA A 157 -0.90 6.97 -5.71
CA ALA A 157 -2.22 7.31 -5.19
C ALA A 157 -3.35 7.08 -6.21
N GLN A 158 -2.98 6.85 -7.47
CA GLN A 158 -3.93 6.60 -8.56
C GLN A 158 -3.24 5.90 -9.73
N LEU A 159 -4.04 5.34 -10.61
CA LEU A 159 -3.54 4.83 -11.89
C LEU A 159 -3.16 5.96 -12.85
N PRO A 160 -2.28 5.69 -13.84
CA PRO A 160 -2.05 6.60 -14.93
C PRO A 160 -3.35 7.01 -15.63
N PRO A 161 -3.42 8.20 -16.23
CA PRO A 161 -4.57 8.63 -17.00
C PRO A 161 -4.88 7.65 -18.14
N ARG A 162 -6.16 7.42 -18.36
CA ARG A 162 -6.64 6.52 -19.42
C ARG A 162 -6.04 6.86 -20.77
N GLY A 163 -5.60 5.84 -21.50
CA GLY A 163 -5.01 5.97 -22.83
C GLY A 163 -3.49 6.19 -22.86
N THR A 164 -2.85 6.49 -21.72
CA THR A 164 -1.40 6.54 -21.62
C THR A 164 -0.78 5.14 -21.68
N ASP A 165 0.51 5.05 -21.99
CA ASP A 165 1.18 3.76 -22.11
C ASP A 165 1.24 3.01 -20.78
N GLY A 166 1.47 3.70 -19.67
CA GLY A 166 1.39 3.08 -18.34
C GLY A 166 0.00 2.53 -18.02
N TRP A 167 -1.07 3.22 -18.43
CA TRP A 167 -2.43 2.71 -18.27
C TRP A 167 -2.68 1.48 -19.15
N LYS A 168 -2.22 1.48 -20.39
CA LYS A 168 -2.37 0.33 -21.32
C LYS A 168 -1.63 -0.89 -20.79
N GLU A 169 -0.40 -0.70 -20.30
CA GLU A 169 0.41 -1.76 -19.72
C GLU A 169 -0.26 -2.35 -18.47
N PHE A 170 -0.74 -1.49 -17.56
CA PHE A 170 -1.46 -1.95 -16.37
C PHE A 170 -2.75 -2.68 -16.73
N ARG A 171 -3.53 -2.16 -17.66
CA ARG A 171 -4.80 -2.78 -18.09
C ARG A 171 -4.59 -4.17 -18.71
N GLU A 172 -3.54 -4.33 -19.50
CA GLU A 172 -3.17 -5.63 -20.08
C GLU A 172 -2.79 -6.62 -18.97
N PHE A 173 -1.93 -6.19 -18.05
CA PHE A 173 -1.57 -6.99 -16.89
C PHE A 173 -2.80 -7.35 -16.05
N GLU A 174 -3.67 -6.40 -15.78
CA GLU A 174 -4.91 -6.62 -15.01
C GLU A 174 -5.82 -7.67 -15.64
N GLN A 175 -5.87 -7.75 -16.96
CA GLN A 175 -6.60 -8.81 -17.66
C GLN A 175 -6.01 -10.20 -17.36
N ARG A 176 -4.68 -10.32 -17.39
CA ARG A 176 -3.99 -11.56 -17.01
C ARG A 176 -4.17 -11.88 -15.53
N LEU A 177 -4.09 -10.91 -14.67
CA LEU A 177 -4.31 -11.07 -13.24
C LEU A 177 -5.73 -11.61 -12.95
N ALA A 178 -6.74 -11.06 -13.61
CA ALA A 178 -8.12 -11.54 -13.49
C ALA A 178 -8.27 -12.96 -14.05
N PHE A 179 -7.62 -13.28 -15.16
CA PHE A 179 -7.60 -14.63 -15.70
C PHE A 179 -7.00 -15.64 -14.69
N HIS A 180 -5.87 -15.30 -14.08
CA HIS A 180 -5.26 -16.14 -13.04
C HIS A 180 -6.19 -16.35 -11.86
N ARG A 181 -6.82 -15.29 -11.35
CA ARG A 181 -7.81 -15.39 -10.29
C ARG A 181 -8.91 -16.39 -10.62
N ASP A 182 -9.49 -16.27 -11.80
CA ASP A 182 -10.66 -17.03 -12.20
C ASP A 182 -10.36 -18.49 -12.52
N HIS A 183 -9.11 -18.83 -12.85
CA HIS A 183 -8.71 -20.17 -13.26
C HIS A 183 -7.89 -20.95 -12.22
N PHE A 184 -6.99 -20.28 -11.50
CA PHE A 184 -6.01 -20.95 -10.63
C PHE A 184 -6.22 -20.68 -9.14
N PHE A 185 -7.01 -19.68 -8.77
CA PHE A 185 -7.23 -19.27 -7.39
C PHE A 185 -8.67 -19.45 -6.93
N GLN A 186 -9.41 -20.36 -7.55
CA GLN A 186 -10.78 -20.68 -7.14
C GLN A 186 -10.78 -21.24 -5.71
N GLY A 187 -11.67 -20.72 -4.87
CA GLY A 187 -11.82 -21.17 -3.48
C GLY A 187 -10.80 -20.63 -2.48
N VAL A 188 -9.86 -19.81 -2.95
CA VAL A 188 -8.95 -19.08 -2.04
C VAL A 188 -9.26 -17.59 -2.05
N PRO A 189 -8.98 -16.86 -0.95
CA PRO A 189 -9.20 -15.43 -0.91
C PRO A 189 -8.34 -14.70 -1.94
N PHE A 190 -8.98 -14.02 -2.87
CA PHE A 190 -8.32 -13.22 -3.91
C PHE A 190 -9.12 -11.91 -4.07
N ALA A 191 -8.96 -11.02 -3.11
CA ALA A 191 -9.74 -9.79 -3.03
C ALA A 191 -9.24 -8.76 -4.05
N TYR A 192 -9.65 -8.90 -5.31
CA TYR A 192 -9.32 -7.98 -6.38
C TYR A 192 -10.45 -7.84 -7.40
N VAL A 193 -10.73 -6.60 -7.78
CA VAL A 193 -11.61 -6.25 -8.89
C VAL A 193 -10.86 -5.40 -9.92
N LYS A 194 -11.26 -5.49 -11.18
CA LYS A 194 -10.65 -4.67 -12.24
C LYS A 194 -10.88 -3.19 -11.97
N GLN A 195 -9.83 -2.39 -12.08
CA GLN A 195 -9.85 -0.98 -11.74
C GLN A 195 -9.31 -0.04 -12.83
N ALA A 196 -8.70 -0.56 -13.89
CA ALA A 196 -8.15 0.26 -14.96
C ALA A 196 -9.18 1.19 -15.62
N ASP A 197 -10.44 0.78 -15.65
CA ASP A 197 -11.54 1.55 -16.23
C ASP A 197 -12.34 2.38 -15.22
N VAL A 198 -12.01 2.32 -13.93
CA VAL A 198 -12.67 3.09 -12.87
C VAL A 198 -12.10 4.50 -12.82
N ALA A 199 -12.97 5.49 -12.79
CA ALA A 199 -12.59 6.90 -12.66
C ALA A 199 -13.52 7.61 -11.68
N TRP A 200 -12.93 8.43 -10.82
CA TRP A 200 -13.64 9.19 -9.80
C TRP A 200 -13.54 10.67 -10.04
N SER A 201 -14.68 11.35 -9.96
CA SER A 201 -14.72 12.79 -9.83
C SER A 201 -14.68 13.17 -8.35
N LEU A 202 -13.91 14.18 -8.01
CA LEU A 202 -13.71 14.62 -6.63
C LEU A 202 -14.19 16.06 -6.45
N VAL A 203 -14.83 16.34 -5.31
CA VAL A 203 -15.20 17.70 -4.90
C VAL A 203 -14.99 17.90 -3.41
N GLY A 204 -14.58 19.08 -3.03
CA GLY A 204 -14.28 19.48 -1.65
C GLY A 204 -12.88 20.07 -1.52
N PRO A 205 -12.39 20.27 -0.28
CA PRO A 205 -13.09 20.00 0.98
C PRO A 205 -14.18 21.03 1.30
N PHE A 206 -15.30 20.56 1.80
CA PHE A 206 -16.32 21.37 2.45
C PHE A 206 -15.93 21.60 3.89
N ASP A 207 -16.04 22.83 4.37
CA ASP A 207 -15.61 23.21 5.71
C ASP A 207 -16.70 22.90 6.75
N HIS A 208 -16.38 22.12 7.76
CA HIS A 208 -17.28 21.82 8.87
C HIS A 208 -17.52 23.01 9.80
N ARG A 209 -16.64 24.01 9.80
CA ARG A 209 -16.73 25.18 10.69
C ARG A 209 -16.83 24.80 12.16
N GLY A 210 -16.06 23.79 12.56
CA GLY A 210 -16.06 23.28 13.94
C GLY A 210 -17.30 22.48 14.35
N LYS A 211 -18.18 22.07 13.40
CA LYS A 211 -19.35 21.25 13.68
C LYS A 211 -19.06 19.78 13.38
N ASN A 212 -19.47 18.90 14.27
CA ASN A 212 -19.24 17.44 14.14
C ASN A 212 -20.30 16.75 13.27
N ASP A 213 -21.47 17.32 13.12
CA ASP A 213 -22.57 16.76 12.32
C ASP A 213 -22.94 17.75 11.23
N THR A 214 -22.36 17.58 10.05
CA THR A 214 -22.55 18.47 8.93
C THR A 214 -22.89 17.68 7.68
N SER A 215 -24.07 17.92 7.12
CA SER A 215 -24.51 17.39 5.84
C SER A 215 -24.34 18.46 4.76
N PHE A 216 -23.70 18.10 3.65
CA PHE A 216 -23.47 19.00 2.54
C PHE A 216 -24.34 18.68 1.33
N GLU A 217 -24.45 19.63 0.42
CA GLU A 217 -25.34 19.53 -0.74
C GLU A 217 -25.09 18.32 -1.65
N PRO A 218 -23.83 17.83 -1.87
CA PRO A 218 -23.58 16.62 -2.67
C PRO A 218 -24.34 15.37 -2.19
N GLU A 219 -24.70 15.31 -0.92
CA GLU A 219 -25.46 14.19 -0.34
C GLU A 219 -26.93 14.17 -0.80
N ARG A 220 -27.44 15.30 -1.23
CA ARG A 220 -28.84 15.48 -1.64
C ARG A 220 -29.01 15.53 -3.14
N ARG A 221 -28.06 16.14 -3.85
CA ARG A 221 -28.10 16.24 -5.31
C ARG A 221 -26.70 16.37 -5.90
N ILE A 222 -26.52 15.79 -7.06
CA ILE A 222 -25.32 15.99 -7.86
C ILE A 222 -25.53 17.23 -8.74
N ALA A 223 -24.68 18.24 -8.53
CA ALA A 223 -24.68 19.50 -9.27
C ALA A 223 -23.28 19.80 -9.82
N PRO A 224 -23.13 20.65 -10.84
CA PRO A 224 -21.81 20.99 -11.38
C PRO A 224 -20.88 21.68 -10.37
N SER A 225 -21.47 22.43 -9.44
CA SER A 225 -20.74 23.11 -8.36
C SER A 225 -21.65 23.33 -7.15
N TYR A 226 -21.05 23.65 -6.04
CA TYR A 226 -21.70 23.82 -4.76
C TYR A 226 -21.17 25.06 -4.05
N ARG A 227 -22.05 25.72 -3.28
CA ARG A 227 -21.63 26.83 -2.41
C ARG A 227 -21.19 26.30 -1.04
N ASP A 228 -20.06 26.78 -0.57
CA ASP A 228 -19.52 26.50 0.77
C ASP A 228 -19.07 27.81 1.42
N GLY A 229 -19.99 28.49 2.09
CA GLY A 229 -19.80 29.88 2.53
C GLY A 229 -19.60 30.80 1.34
N ASP A 230 -18.49 31.50 1.31
CA ASP A 230 -18.12 32.41 0.21
C ASP A 230 -17.40 31.68 -0.95
N ARG A 231 -17.12 30.40 -0.81
CA ARG A 231 -16.43 29.59 -1.83
C ARG A 231 -17.43 28.92 -2.75
N ILE A 232 -17.01 28.74 -4.00
CA ILE A 232 -17.68 27.85 -4.95
C ILE A 232 -16.77 26.63 -5.18
N LEU A 233 -17.25 25.46 -4.82
CA LEU A 233 -16.56 24.20 -5.01
C LEU A 233 -17.14 23.49 -6.24
N ALA A 234 -16.28 23.15 -7.18
CA ALA A 234 -16.66 22.41 -8.38
C ALA A 234 -15.92 21.06 -8.41
N TRP A 235 -16.47 20.10 -9.12
CA TRP A 235 -15.79 18.84 -9.39
C TRP A 235 -14.44 19.08 -10.06
N LYS A 236 -13.39 18.40 -9.59
CA LYS A 236 -12.06 18.51 -10.20
C LYS A 236 -12.12 18.09 -11.67
N LYS A 237 -11.47 18.87 -12.53
CA LYS A 237 -11.47 18.63 -13.99
C LYS A 237 -10.78 17.33 -14.37
N THR A 238 -9.75 16.93 -13.62
CA THR A 238 -9.02 15.69 -13.84
C THR A 238 -9.55 14.62 -12.89
N PRO A 239 -10.09 13.52 -13.38
CA PRO A 239 -10.52 12.42 -12.54
C PRO A 239 -9.34 11.70 -11.92
N VAL A 240 -9.57 11.02 -10.80
CA VAL A 240 -8.67 10.04 -10.21
C VAL A 240 -8.99 8.68 -10.79
N TYR A 241 -7.98 7.98 -11.29
CA TYR A 241 -8.14 6.66 -11.89
C TYR A 241 -7.78 5.55 -10.91
N GLY A 242 -8.51 4.45 -10.98
CA GLY A 242 -8.36 3.28 -10.13
C GLY A 242 -9.54 3.05 -9.19
N ALA A 243 -9.54 1.94 -8.48
CA ALA A 243 -10.63 1.59 -7.58
C ALA A 243 -10.53 2.27 -6.20
N ALA A 244 -9.39 2.87 -5.87
CA ALA A 244 -9.16 3.57 -4.62
C ALA A 244 -8.98 5.07 -4.84
N VAL A 245 -9.54 5.87 -3.93
CA VAL A 245 -9.35 7.33 -3.87
C VAL A 245 -8.74 7.67 -2.54
N HIS A 246 -7.50 8.15 -2.58
CA HIS A 246 -6.79 8.60 -1.39
C HIS A 246 -7.08 10.10 -1.20
N VAL A 247 -8.06 10.43 -0.40
CA VAL A 247 -8.46 11.83 -0.15
C VAL A 247 -7.60 12.53 0.87
N ARG A 248 -6.83 11.79 1.67
CA ARG A 248 -6.04 12.31 2.76
C ARG A 248 -4.65 11.70 2.82
N HIS A 249 -3.70 12.56 3.11
CA HIS A 249 -2.30 12.19 3.27
C HIS A 249 -2.00 11.88 4.74
N LEU A 250 -2.23 10.64 5.17
CA LEU A 250 -2.04 10.25 6.57
C LEU A 250 -0.72 9.55 6.89
N PHE A 251 0.17 9.42 5.92
CA PHE A 251 1.26 8.47 5.99
C PHE A 251 2.57 8.98 6.52
N ALA A 252 2.58 10.17 7.05
CA ALA A 252 3.77 10.76 7.64
C ALA A 252 4.29 10.07 8.92
N MET A 253 3.65 8.99 9.37
CA MET A 253 4.04 8.40 10.65
C MET A 253 5.17 7.37 10.57
N PHE A 254 5.50 6.84 9.39
CA PHE A 254 6.65 5.95 9.22
C PHE A 254 7.63 6.55 8.23
N ASN A 255 8.90 6.64 8.62
CA ASN A 255 9.96 7.18 7.79
C ASN A 255 10.08 6.49 6.43
N MET A 256 9.82 5.19 6.37
CA MET A 256 9.84 4.43 5.13
C MET A 256 8.77 4.87 4.12
N HIS A 257 7.73 5.56 4.56
CA HIS A 257 6.68 6.05 3.67
C HIS A 257 6.72 7.55 3.44
N ARG A 258 7.49 8.32 4.23
CA ARG A 258 7.58 9.78 4.10
C ARG A 258 7.92 10.25 2.70
N ASN A 259 8.85 9.58 2.04
CA ASN A 259 9.27 9.95 0.69
C ASN A 259 8.40 9.34 -0.41
N GLN A 260 7.54 8.40 -0.06
CA GLN A 260 6.68 7.72 -1.03
C GLN A 260 5.38 8.49 -1.26
N TYR A 261 4.94 9.24 -0.26
CA TYR A 261 3.66 9.95 -0.24
C TYR A 261 3.86 11.47 -0.08
N ARG A 262 4.72 12.03 -0.90
CA ARG A 262 4.91 13.48 -0.90
C ARG A 262 3.66 14.17 -1.44
N THR A 263 3.30 15.28 -0.81
CA THR A 263 2.11 16.07 -1.16
C THR A 263 2.09 16.59 -2.59
N ASP A 264 3.25 16.78 -3.19
CA ASP A 264 3.40 17.22 -4.58
C ASP A 264 2.99 16.17 -5.63
N HIS A 265 2.90 14.89 -5.24
CA HIS A 265 2.48 13.79 -6.10
C HIS A 265 1.01 13.39 -5.92
N TRP A 266 0.33 13.97 -4.97
CA TRP A 266 -1.07 13.64 -4.71
C TRP A 266 -1.98 14.42 -5.66
N PRO A 267 -2.80 13.73 -6.43
CA PRO A 267 -3.89 14.37 -7.11
C PRO A 267 -5.00 14.79 -6.14
N SER A 268 -4.77 14.60 -4.86
CA SER A 268 -5.82 14.67 -3.87
C SER A 268 -6.30 16.08 -3.66
N LEU A 269 -7.56 16.19 -3.35
CA LEU A 269 -8.24 17.40 -2.93
C LEU A 269 -7.61 18.02 -1.70
N MET A 270 -6.94 17.22 -0.89
CA MET A 270 -6.59 17.57 0.49
C MET A 270 -5.11 17.86 0.69
N SER A 271 -4.27 17.71 -0.34
CA SER A 271 -2.82 17.78 -0.17
C SER A 271 -2.26 19.17 0.14
N ARG A 272 -2.93 20.23 -0.29
CA ARG A 272 -2.47 21.61 -0.08
C ARG A 272 -3.48 22.51 0.63
N GLU A 273 -4.75 22.19 0.48
CA GLU A 273 -5.85 23.04 0.90
C GLU A 273 -6.35 22.69 2.30
N VAL A 274 -6.01 21.53 2.81
CA VAL A 274 -6.42 21.06 4.12
C VAL A 274 -5.23 21.05 5.08
N GLY A 275 -4.78 22.20 5.42
CA GLY A 275 -4.01 22.39 6.67
C GLY A 275 -4.87 22.17 7.92
N LYS A 276 -6.15 21.85 7.74
CA LYS A 276 -7.10 21.56 8.80
C LYS A 276 -7.82 20.25 8.47
N GLU A 277 -7.84 19.37 9.43
CA GLU A 277 -8.46 18.05 9.35
C GLU A 277 -10.00 18.10 9.40
N ASP A 278 -10.59 19.28 9.32
CA ASP A 278 -12.00 19.57 9.56
C ASP A 278 -12.74 19.85 8.25
N GLY A 279 -12.78 18.84 7.39
CA GLY A 279 -13.44 18.99 6.10
C GLY A 279 -13.92 17.66 5.50
N THR A 280 -14.96 17.73 4.68
CA THR A 280 -15.53 16.60 3.96
C THR A 280 -15.23 16.69 2.47
N CYS A 281 -14.73 15.60 1.89
CA CYS A 281 -14.59 15.43 0.45
C CYS A 281 -15.55 14.38 -0.07
N TYR A 282 -16.05 14.58 -1.28
CA TYR A 282 -16.88 13.61 -1.97
C TYR A 282 -16.18 13.07 -3.20
N ALA A 283 -16.30 11.76 -3.38
CA ALA A 283 -15.84 11.03 -4.55
C ALA A 283 -17.05 10.40 -5.25
N LEU A 284 -17.20 10.65 -6.53
CA LEU A 284 -18.29 10.16 -7.35
C LEU A 284 -17.73 9.31 -8.50
N THR A 285 -18.26 8.11 -8.66
CA THR A 285 -18.00 7.27 -9.81
C THR A 285 -19.30 6.72 -10.39
N PHE A 286 -19.25 6.33 -11.66
CA PHE A 286 -20.36 5.69 -12.36
C PHE A 286 -19.95 4.27 -12.78
N ILE A 287 -20.73 3.29 -12.35
CA ILE A 287 -20.59 1.90 -12.77
C ILE A 287 -21.65 1.63 -13.85
N ARG A 288 -21.19 1.21 -15.03
CA ARG A 288 -22.07 0.88 -16.14
C ARG A 288 -22.12 -0.62 -16.34
N SER A 289 -23.31 -1.19 -16.24
CA SER A 289 -23.55 -2.57 -16.63
C SER A 289 -24.02 -2.62 -18.10
N PRO A 290 -23.46 -3.53 -18.93
CA PRO A 290 -23.89 -3.67 -20.32
C PRO A 290 -25.30 -4.28 -20.47
N ARG A 291 -25.82 -4.86 -19.41
CA ARG A 291 -27.17 -5.44 -19.34
C ARG A 291 -27.70 -5.35 -17.92
N GLU A 292 -29.00 -5.52 -17.75
CA GLU A 292 -29.61 -5.70 -16.45
C GLU A 292 -29.12 -7.03 -15.84
N GLN A 293 -28.52 -6.96 -14.67
CA GLN A 293 -27.99 -8.13 -13.95
C GLN A 293 -27.73 -7.79 -12.49
N GLU A 294 -27.74 -8.78 -11.65
CA GLU A 294 -27.24 -8.67 -10.29
C GLU A 294 -25.70 -8.67 -10.31
N VAL A 295 -25.08 -7.78 -9.55
CA VAL A 295 -23.62 -7.64 -9.44
C VAL A 295 -23.20 -7.52 -8.00
N TRP A 296 -22.05 -8.08 -7.68
CA TRP A 296 -21.38 -7.84 -6.41
C TRP A 296 -20.52 -6.59 -6.51
N LEU A 297 -20.70 -5.67 -5.58
CA LEU A 297 -19.84 -4.50 -5.42
C LEU A 297 -18.95 -4.69 -4.19
N MET A 298 -17.64 -4.58 -4.40
CA MET A 298 -16.69 -4.46 -3.31
C MET A 298 -16.39 -2.98 -3.14
N PHE A 299 -16.77 -2.41 -2.02
CA PHE A 299 -16.49 -1.03 -1.69
C PHE A 299 -16.35 -0.87 -0.18
N GLY A 300 -15.72 0.21 0.23
CA GLY A 300 -15.54 0.55 1.63
C GLY A 300 -14.90 1.92 1.76
N LEU A 301 -14.97 2.45 2.95
CA LEU A 301 -14.21 3.60 3.37
C LEU A 301 -13.10 3.08 4.27
N ASN A 302 -11.89 3.56 4.04
CA ASN A 302 -10.74 3.03 4.73
C ASN A 302 -9.78 4.14 5.11
N GLY A 303 -9.64 4.34 6.40
CA GLY A 303 -8.48 5.03 6.90
C GLY A 303 -7.31 4.04 6.88
N MET A 304 -6.23 4.35 6.20
CA MET A 304 -5.08 3.45 5.99
C MET A 304 -4.52 2.77 7.25
N TRP A 305 -4.81 3.30 8.41
CA TRP A 305 -4.44 2.70 9.68
C TRP A 305 -5.33 1.55 10.14
N GLY A 306 -6.55 1.51 9.65
CA GLY A 306 -7.47 0.44 9.97
C GLY A 306 -7.26 -0.77 9.11
N HIS A 307 -6.61 -0.54 7.98
CA HIS A 307 -6.59 -1.49 6.91
C HIS A 307 -5.38 -2.41 6.92
N SER A 308 -4.22 -1.88 7.15
CA SER A 308 -3.05 -2.72 7.30
C SER A 308 -3.24 -3.57 8.54
N GLY A 309 -4.03 -4.62 8.37
CA GLY A 309 -4.35 -5.58 9.41
C GLY A 309 -3.13 -6.15 10.09
N GLY A 310 -1.95 -5.91 9.50
CA GLY A 310 -0.71 -6.40 9.97
C GLY A 310 -0.22 -5.68 11.21
N TYR A 311 0.14 -4.50 11.01
CA TYR A 311 1.05 -3.87 11.95
C TYR A 311 0.40 -3.29 13.18
N ARG A 312 -0.86 -2.87 13.11
CA ARG A 312 -1.51 -2.20 14.24
C ARG A 312 -2.95 -2.61 14.47
N SER A 313 -3.20 -3.87 14.28
CA SER A 313 -4.53 -4.45 14.34
C SER A 313 -5.50 -3.73 13.41
N ALA A 314 -6.05 -4.43 12.46
CA ALA A 314 -7.21 -3.95 11.76
C ALA A 314 -8.23 -3.53 12.82
N ARG A 315 -8.36 -2.24 13.02
CA ARG A 315 -9.51 -1.76 13.76
C ARG A 315 -10.71 -2.04 12.88
N ALA A 316 -11.50 -3.01 13.27
CA ALA A 316 -12.83 -3.09 12.72
C ALA A 316 -13.52 -1.76 13.02
N PRO A 317 -14.24 -1.18 12.08
CA PRO A 317 -15.11 -0.06 12.38
C PRO A 317 -16.09 -0.44 13.49
N GLU A 318 -16.57 0.54 14.23
CA GLU A 318 -17.70 0.34 15.12
C GLU A 318 -18.91 -0.13 14.33
N GLN A 319 -19.76 -0.97 14.95
CA GLN A 319 -20.99 -1.42 14.32
C GLN A 319 -21.84 -0.20 13.95
N GLY A 320 -22.29 -0.16 12.70
CA GLY A 320 -23.02 0.99 12.18
C GLY A 320 -22.16 2.08 11.53
N SER A 321 -20.85 1.88 11.45
CA SER A 321 -19.89 2.77 10.76
C SER A 321 -19.21 2.06 9.60
N TRP A 322 -18.86 2.81 8.54
CA TRP A 322 -18.10 2.29 7.40
C TRP A 322 -16.61 2.17 7.71
N ASP A 323 -16.08 3.11 8.48
CA ASP A 323 -14.73 3.05 9.01
C ASP A 323 -14.64 3.70 10.41
N PHE A 324 -13.46 3.67 11.00
CA PHE A 324 -13.23 4.24 12.33
C PHE A 324 -13.08 5.78 12.33
N SER A 325 -12.96 6.40 11.17
CA SER A 325 -12.84 7.86 10.99
C SER A 325 -14.16 8.49 10.60
N GLY A 326 -15.20 7.70 10.41
CA GLY A 326 -16.47 8.13 9.86
C GLY A 326 -16.48 8.10 8.34
N GLY A 327 -17.57 8.54 7.78
CA GLY A 327 -17.82 8.59 6.36
C GLY A 327 -19.06 7.82 5.97
N ASP A 328 -19.59 8.15 4.80
CA ASP A 328 -20.84 7.60 4.30
C ASP A 328 -20.76 7.23 2.83
N VAL A 329 -21.62 6.33 2.41
CA VAL A 329 -21.69 5.83 1.04
C VAL A 329 -23.12 5.98 0.52
N TRP A 330 -23.25 6.46 -0.72
CA TRP A 330 -24.51 6.54 -1.43
C TRP A 330 -24.45 5.71 -2.71
N LEU A 331 -25.48 4.96 -2.98
CA LEU A 331 -25.68 4.24 -4.23
C LEU A 331 -26.97 4.74 -4.89
N ASN A 332 -26.84 5.29 -6.09
CA ASN A 332 -27.97 5.89 -6.83
C ASN A 332 -28.79 6.91 -5.99
N GLY A 333 -28.09 7.78 -5.26
CA GLY A 333 -28.69 8.82 -4.43
C GLY A 333 -29.28 8.34 -3.10
N ARG A 334 -29.15 7.06 -2.77
CA ARG A 334 -29.60 6.50 -1.49
C ARG A 334 -28.40 6.18 -0.61
N ARG A 335 -28.45 6.63 0.65
CA ARG A 335 -27.44 6.28 1.64
C ARG A 335 -27.49 4.79 1.90
N VAL A 336 -26.33 4.15 1.86
CA VAL A 336 -26.17 2.71 2.11
C VAL A 336 -25.69 2.52 3.52
N ASN A 337 -26.39 1.67 4.27
CA ASN A 337 -25.95 1.32 5.60
C ASN A 337 -24.69 0.45 5.56
N PRO A 338 -23.75 0.66 6.48
CA PRO A 338 -22.58 -0.20 6.58
C PRO A 338 -23.00 -1.64 6.92
N PRO A 339 -22.21 -2.63 6.51
CA PRO A 339 -22.49 -4.02 6.85
C PRO A 339 -22.31 -4.25 8.36
N ARG A 340 -22.88 -5.34 8.84
CA ARG A 340 -22.54 -5.82 10.17
C ARG A 340 -21.15 -6.45 10.11
N TRP A 341 -20.19 -5.85 10.80
CA TRP A 341 -18.82 -6.35 10.82
C TRP A 341 -18.72 -7.67 11.59
N PRO A 342 -18.14 -8.73 11.00
CA PRO A 342 -18.12 -10.06 11.64
C PRO A 342 -17.05 -10.20 12.72
N PHE A 343 -16.25 -9.18 12.96
CA PHE A 343 -15.14 -9.20 13.91
C PHE A 343 -15.10 -7.90 14.73
N LYS A 344 -14.50 -7.99 15.90
CA LYS A 344 -14.20 -6.85 16.76
C LYS A 344 -12.74 -6.45 16.57
N SER A 345 -12.45 -5.17 16.68
CA SER A 345 -11.06 -4.71 16.80
C SER A 345 -10.39 -5.35 18.00
N LEU A 346 -9.22 -5.89 17.79
CA LEU A 346 -8.37 -6.30 18.90
C LEU A 346 -7.55 -5.09 19.37
N PRO A 347 -7.45 -4.85 20.68
CA PRO A 347 -6.61 -3.76 21.17
C PRO A 347 -5.15 -4.02 20.80
N TRP A 348 -4.51 -3.01 20.25
CA TRP A 348 -3.08 -3.06 20.01
C TRP A 348 -2.30 -2.99 21.33
N THR A 349 -1.45 -3.96 21.58
CA THR A 349 -0.68 -4.04 22.84
C THR A 349 0.67 -3.35 22.78
N GLY A 350 1.11 -2.87 21.62
CA GLY A 350 2.36 -2.14 21.43
C GLY A 350 3.59 -3.02 21.25
N TRP A 351 4.57 -2.50 20.53
CA TRP A 351 5.91 -3.06 20.50
C TRP A 351 6.55 -2.93 21.88
N GLY A 352 7.17 -3.97 22.36
CA GLY A 352 8.07 -3.92 23.51
C GLY A 352 7.41 -3.99 24.89
N LYS A 353 6.13 -4.21 25.02
CA LYS A 353 5.59 -4.78 26.24
C LYS A 353 5.59 -6.31 26.11
N GLY A 354 6.80 -6.83 25.98
CA GLY A 354 7.05 -8.24 26.14
C GLY A 354 6.58 -8.67 27.52
N ARG A 355 5.95 -9.79 27.55
CA ARG A 355 5.73 -10.55 28.76
C ARG A 355 7.04 -11.16 29.23
#